data_f3eec67b0196282704a26fc70c84110b
#
_entry.id   f3eec67b0196282704a26fc70c84110b
#
_cell.length_a   1.000
_cell.length_b   1.000
_cell.length_c   1.000
_cell.angle_alpha   90.00
_cell.angle_beta   90.00
_cell.angle_gamma   90.00
#
_symmetry.space_group_name_H-M   'P 1'
#
loop_
_entity.id
_entity.type
_entity.pdbx_description
1 polymer ?
#
loop_
_entity_poly.entity_id
_entity_poly.type
_entity_poly.pdbx_seq_one_letter_code
_entity_poly.pdbx_strand_id
1 'polypeptide(L)'
;MKKNILRSLLLVIVFLFAISCGKKNDTIKIVFLPNETNDSLKKSREEFARIVQEATGKKVEIVTTTDYNITVENIVSGQSQIAYIGAEAYLNARKRTKDIEAVLTNSGESGTLKDALYYSFIAVRGEDTDKYRSGNGFDLKKIKGKSIGFVTNSSTSGFKVPGEVIVKEFGLKNTDELLGNKVFSKVMFGNSHPGTQVLLFKGDVDVATFAIPKSFTIYELVAGKDFNSGATYKVKKGAVAPFGEFAGKSFTVIKSIPVYNGPIVFNTRTLSKEDQEKIKKALMAKSTTDNPHIFSNKKSKVRGLFLKENDNVGFVETNTAWYEGMKNIK
;
A
#
# COMPACT_ATOMS: atom_id res chain seq x y z
N MET A 1 29.20 60.67 -19.21
CA MET A 1 29.26 59.33 -19.86
C MET A 1 29.32 58.20 -18.84
N LYS A 2 30.18 58.19 -17.81
CA LYS A 2 30.32 57.05 -16.85
C LYS A 2 29.03 56.72 -16.04
N LYS A 3 28.19 57.71 -15.65
CA LYS A 3 26.95 57.47 -14.90
C LYS A 3 25.83 56.76 -15.68
N ASN A 4 25.80 56.96 -17.02
CA ASN A 4 24.77 56.31 -17.83
C ASN A 4 25.13 54.86 -18.19
N ILE A 5 26.41 54.52 -18.28
CA ILE A 5 26.90 53.15 -18.48
C ILE A 5 26.61 52.30 -17.26
N LEU A 6 26.79 52.86 -16.03
CA LEU A 6 26.51 52.16 -14.79
C LEU A 6 25.00 51.86 -14.59
N ARG A 7 24.12 52.78 -15.03
CA ARG A 7 22.66 52.61 -14.99
C ARG A 7 22.20 51.56 -16.01
N SER A 8 22.78 51.54 -17.24
CA SER A 8 22.47 50.53 -18.25
C SER A 8 22.98 49.15 -17.82
N LEU A 9 24.12 49.03 -17.16
CA LEU A 9 24.64 47.78 -16.64
C LEU A 9 23.76 47.21 -15.50
N LEU A 10 23.26 48.11 -14.63
CA LEU A 10 22.34 47.70 -13.55
C LEU A 10 20.99 47.20 -14.04
N LEU A 11 20.44 47.78 -15.13
CA LEU A 11 19.22 47.36 -15.79
C LEU A 11 19.37 46.01 -16.49
N VAL A 12 20.52 45.70 -17.08
CA VAL A 12 20.79 44.39 -17.70
C VAL A 12 20.94 43.30 -16.64
N ILE A 13 21.53 43.58 -15.48
CA ILE A 13 21.66 42.63 -14.38
C ILE A 13 20.30 42.32 -13.76
N VAL A 14 19.40 43.32 -13.61
CA VAL A 14 18.03 43.11 -13.11
C VAL A 14 17.21 42.27 -14.10
N PHE A 15 17.43 42.43 -15.42
CA PHE A 15 16.74 41.63 -16.46
C PHE A 15 17.25 40.18 -16.49
N LEU A 16 18.51 39.93 -16.16
CA LEU A 16 19.07 38.57 -16.08
C LEU A 16 18.60 37.81 -14.84
N PHE A 17 18.24 38.49 -13.75
CA PHE A 17 17.62 37.87 -12.58
C PHE A 17 16.12 37.58 -12.76
N ALA A 18 15.42 38.27 -13.65
CA ALA A 18 14.01 38.02 -13.96
C ALA A 18 13.78 36.75 -14.81
N ILE A 19 14.82 36.21 -15.48
CA ILE A 19 14.75 34.97 -16.28
C ILE A 19 15.07 33.73 -15.42
N SER A 20 15.47 33.90 -14.16
CA SER A 20 15.53 32.81 -13.19
C SER A 20 14.11 32.47 -12.66
N CYS A 21 13.13 32.45 -13.55
CA CYS A 21 11.83 31.86 -13.30
C CYS A 21 12.07 30.36 -13.10
N GLY A 22 11.87 29.90 -11.86
CA GLY A 22 12.24 28.58 -11.39
C GLY A 22 11.98 27.50 -12.45
N LYS A 23 12.99 26.68 -12.74
CA LYS A 23 12.80 25.45 -13.52
C LYS A 23 11.59 24.72 -12.88
N LYS A 24 10.42 24.82 -13.52
CA LYS A 24 9.32 23.92 -13.23
C LYS A 24 9.95 22.52 -13.28
N ASN A 25 9.85 21.79 -12.19
CA ASN A 25 10.32 20.41 -12.15
C ASN A 25 9.54 19.65 -13.24
N ASP A 26 10.14 19.50 -14.43
CA ASP A 26 9.50 18.82 -15.56
C ASP A 26 9.43 17.29 -15.35
N THR A 27 9.85 16.83 -14.19
CA THR A 27 9.86 15.43 -13.82
C THR A 27 8.85 15.18 -12.68
N ILE A 28 7.92 14.26 -12.92
CA ILE A 28 6.99 13.75 -11.90
C ILE A 28 7.59 12.47 -11.33
N LYS A 29 7.71 12.40 -10.00
CA LYS A 29 8.19 11.21 -9.31
C LYS A 29 7.02 10.49 -8.64
N ILE A 30 6.98 9.17 -8.85
CA ILE A 30 5.97 8.28 -8.28
C ILE A 30 6.66 7.33 -7.32
N VAL A 31 6.22 7.28 -6.07
CA VAL A 31 6.74 6.36 -5.06
C VAL A 31 5.71 5.29 -4.72
N PHE A 32 6.17 4.05 -4.61
CA PHE A 32 5.37 2.89 -4.19
C PHE A 32 5.87 2.34 -2.86
N LEU A 33 4.97 1.72 -2.09
CA LEU A 33 5.37 0.97 -0.90
C LEU A 33 6.28 -0.22 -1.26
N PRO A 34 7.11 -0.70 -0.33
CA PRO A 34 8.01 -1.84 -0.56
C PRO A 34 7.30 -3.12 -1.02
N ASN A 35 6.01 -3.27 -0.72
CA ASN A 35 5.22 -4.45 -1.14
C ASN A 35 5.10 -4.57 -2.66
N GLU A 36 5.06 -3.43 -3.36
CA GLU A 36 4.89 -3.33 -4.80
C GLU A 36 6.22 -3.16 -5.55
N THR A 37 7.36 -3.22 -4.83
CA THR A 37 8.69 -3.02 -5.45
C THR A 37 9.35 -4.31 -5.93
N ASN A 38 8.71 -5.47 -5.80
CA ASN A 38 9.23 -6.73 -6.31
C ASN A 38 9.28 -6.76 -7.85
N ASP A 39 10.13 -7.61 -8.42
CA ASP A 39 10.34 -7.71 -9.87
C ASP A 39 9.07 -8.09 -10.64
N SER A 40 8.17 -8.86 -10.01
CA SER A 40 6.93 -9.30 -10.68
C SER A 40 5.97 -8.14 -10.98
N LEU A 41 6.12 -6.99 -10.31
CA LEU A 41 5.32 -5.78 -10.54
C LEU A 41 6.10 -4.67 -11.28
N LYS A 42 7.35 -4.90 -11.65
CA LYS A 42 8.18 -3.88 -12.33
C LYS A 42 7.48 -3.32 -13.57
N LYS A 43 7.06 -4.20 -14.48
CA LYS A 43 6.34 -3.78 -15.70
C LYS A 43 5.04 -3.04 -15.40
N SER A 44 4.33 -3.41 -14.35
CA SER A 44 3.07 -2.79 -13.96
C SER A 44 3.27 -1.38 -13.39
N ARG A 45 4.35 -1.16 -12.65
CA ARG A 45 4.74 0.18 -12.22
C ARG A 45 5.22 1.05 -13.38
N GLU A 46 6.01 0.48 -14.30
CA GLU A 46 6.46 1.18 -15.51
C GLU A 46 5.26 1.60 -16.37
N GLU A 47 4.25 0.74 -16.48
CA GLU A 47 3.03 1.03 -17.23
C GLU A 47 2.20 2.14 -16.55
N PHE A 48 2.08 2.11 -15.22
CA PHE A 48 1.47 3.20 -14.47
C PHE A 48 2.20 4.53 -14.73
N ALA A 49 3.53 4.52 -14.69
CA ALA A 49 4.34 5.70 -14.98
C ALA A 49 4.18 6.18 -16.42
N ARG A 50 4.07 5.26 -17.39
CA ARG A 50 3.82 5.57 -18.80
C ARG A 50 2.49 6.31 -18.99
N ILE A 51 1.41 5.83 -18.33
CA ILE A 51 0.09 6.48 -18.38
C ILE A 51 0.18 7.93 -17.86
N VAL A 52 0.87 8.14 -16.73
CA VAL A 52 1.09 9.48 -16.17
C VAL A 52 1.92 10.35 -17.11
N GLN A 53 2.96 9.80 -17.72
CA GLN A 53 3.81 10.51 -18.68
C GLN A 53 3.01 10.95 -19.92
N GLU A 54 2.22 10.06 -20.49
CA GLU A 54 1.38 10.38 -21.66
C GLU A 54 0.31 11.42 -21.35
N ALA A 55 -0.31 11.35 -20.16
CA ALA A 55 -1.30 12.33 -19.74
C ALA A 55 -0.73 13.74 -19.57
N THR A 56 0.50 13.84 -19.07
CA THR A 56 1.10 15.14 -18.69
C THR A 56 2.10 15.67 -19.72
N GLY A 57 2.66 14.81 -20.57
CA GLY A 57 3.79 15.13 -21.46
C GLY A 57 5.11 15.35 -20.70
N LYS A 58 5.18 15.04 -19.40
CA LYS A 58 6.37 15.22 -18.56
C LYS A 58 7.12 13.92 -18.36
N LYS A 59 8.43 14.01 -18.11
CA LYS A 59 9.23 12.86 -17.68
C LYS A 59 8.65 12.29 -16.37
N VAL A 60 8.54 10.96 -16.26
CA VAL A 60 8.10 10.29 -15.03
C VAL A 60 9.19 9.34 -14.55
N GLU A 61 9.48 9.39 -13.26
CA GLU A 61 10.45 8.53 -12.59
C GLU A 61 9.77 7.75 -11.46
N ILE A 62 10.09 6.45 -11.36
CA ILE A 62 9.63 5.60 -10.27
C ILE A 62 10.68 5.61 -9.18
N VAL A 63 10.27 5.97 -7.96
CA VAL A 63 11.09 5.92 -6.75
C VAL A 63 10.79 4.61 -6.02
N THR A 64 11.81 3.78 -5.87
CA THR A 64 11.71 2.56 -5.07
C THR A 64 12.22 2.81 -3.67
N THR A 65 11.53 2.27 -2.67
CA THR A 65 11.90 2.38 -1.26
C THR A 65 11.94 1.00 -0.62
N THR A 66 12.70 0.87 0.44
CA THR A 66 12.80 -0.36 1.23
C THR A 66 12.02 -0.27 2.55
N ASP A 67 11.47 0.91 2.86
CA ASP A 67 10.78 1.21 4.11
C ASP A 67 9.53 2.07 3.90
N TYR A 68 8.48 1.81 4.69
CA TYR A 68 7.21 2.55 4.66
C TYR A 68 7.38 4.02 5.05
N ASN A 69 8.20 4.30 6.06
CA ASN A 69 8.39 5.66 6.55
C ASN A 69 9.15 6.50 5.51
N ILE A 70 10.11 5.90 4.80
CA ILE A 70 10.80 6.55 3.68
C ILE A 70 9.80 6.87 2.56
N THR A 71 8.84 5.98 2.26
CA THR A 71 7.78 6.25 1.30
C THR A 71 6.93 7.45 1.70
N VAL A 72 6.50 7.49 2.97
CA VAL A 72 5.72 8.62 3.54
C VAL A 72 6.54 9.92 3.51
N GLU A 73 7.83 9.86 3.85
CA GLU A 73 8.71 11.03 3.83
C GLU A 73 8.88 11.60 2.42
N ASN A 74 9.05 10.74 1.41
CA ASN A 74 9.15 11.18 0.02
C ASN A 74 7.94 11.98 -0.44
N ILE A 75 6.71 11.52 -0.11
CA ILE A 75 5.51 12.24 -0.53
C ILE A 75 5.27 13.49 0.30
N VAL A 76 5.51 13.48 1.62
CA VAL A 76 5.30 14.61 2.52
C VAL A 76 6.28 15.75 2.23
N SER A 77 7.54 15.44 1.98
CA SER A 77 8.57 16.43 1.65
C SER A 77 8.38 17.04 0.25
N GLY A 78 7.63 16.35 -0.64
CA GLY A 78 7.45 16.74 -2.03
C GLY A 78 8.57 16.24 -2.95
N GLN A 79 9.44 15.36 -2.47
CA GLN A 79 10.41 14.66 -3.32
C GLN A 79 9.73 13.76 -4.34
N SER A 80 8.56 13.22 -4.01
CA SER A 80 7.64 12.57 -4.94
C SER A 80 6.31 13.34 -5.02
N GLN A 81 5.73 13.41 -6.22
CA GLN A 81 4.47 14.10 -6.47
C GLN A 81 3.26 13.19 -6.34
N ILE A 82 3.47 11.90 -6.55
CA ILE A 82 2.43 10.86 -6.53
C ILE A 82 2.93 9.71 -5.65
N ALA A 83 2.02 9.12 -4.86
CA ALA A 83 2.31 7.87 -4.17
C ALA A 83 1.08 6.93 -4.21
N TYR A 84 1.34 5.61 -4.25
CA TYR A 84 0.36 4.60 -3.89
C TYR A 84 0.72 4.04 -2.51
N ILE A 85 -0.12 4.31 -1.52
CA ILE A 85 0.16 4.00 -0.11
C ILE A 85 -1.07 3.42 0.61
N GLY A 86 -0.87 2.82 1.77
CA GLY A 86 -1.98 2.34 2.60
C GLY A 86 -2.73 3.49 3.30
N ALA A 87 -3.97 3.22 3.72
CA ALA A 87 -4.83 4.22 4.37
C ALA A 87 -4.21 4.84 5.63
N GLU A 88 -3.57 4.06 6.51
CA GLU A 88 -2.91 4.59 7.71
C GLU A 88 -1.69 5.46 7.36
N ALA A 89 -0.86 5.03 6.39
CA ALA A 89 0.26 5.83 5.89
C ALA A 89 -0.22 7.16 5.32
N TYR A 90 -1.35 7.15 4.57
CA TYR A 90 -1.99 8.37 4.09
C TYR A 90 -2.47 9.28 5.24
N LEU A 91 -3.21 8.75 6.21
CA LEU A 91 -3.71 9.53 7.33
C LEU A 91 -2.55 10.13 8.16
N ASN A 92 -1.45 9.40 8.32
CA ASN A 92 -0.25 9.90 8.97
C ASN A 92 0.45 11.01 8.16
N ALA A 93 0.55 10.87 6.83
CA ALA A 93 1.05 11.93 5.95
C ALA A 93 0.15 13.18 6.03
N ARG A 94 -1.17 13.00 6.02
CA ARG A 94 -2.17 14.08 6.08
C ARG A 94 -2.16 14.84 7.41
N LYS A 95 -1.80 14.19 8.53
CA LYS A 95 -1.60 14.86 9.83
C LYS A 95 -0.40 15.81 9.79
N ARG A 96 0.64 15.49 9.03
CA ARG A 96 1.88 16.29 8.92
C ARG A 96 1.73 17.48 7.98
N THR A 97 0.98 17.34 6.89
CA THR A 97 0.68 18.44 5.96
C THR A 97 -0.66 18.22 5.25
N LYS A 98 -1.37 19.34 5.01
CA LYS A 98 -2.63 19.33 4.24
C LYS A 98 -2.41 19.25 2.73
N ASP A 99 -1.17 19.29 2.27
CA ASP A 99 -0.82 19.19 0.85
C ASP A 99 -0.96 17.77 0.28
N ILE A 100 -1.09 16.75 1.14
CA ILE A 100 -1.27 15.37 0.70
C ILE A 100 -2.74 15.03 0.62
N GLU A 101 -3.23 14.77 -0.59
CA GLU A 101 -4.64 14.47 -0.85
C GLU A 101 -4.82 13.07 -1.44
N ALA A 102 -5.76 12.30 -0.89
CA ALA A 102 -6.23 11.07 -1.51
C ALA A 102 -7.16 11.44 -2.67
N VAL A 103 -6.81 10.98 -3.86
CA VAL A 103 -7.55 11.37 -5.08
C VAL A 103 -8.30 10.20 -5.71
N LEU A 104 -7.68 9.03 -5.79
CA LEU A 104 -8.24 7.82 -6.37
C LEU A 104 -7.95 6.60 -5.49
N THR A 105 -8.80 5.59 -5.60
CA THR A 105 -8.53 4.24 -5.12
C THR A 105 -9.11 3.24 -6.12
N ASN A 106 -8.67 1.98 -6.08
CA ASN A 106 -9.32 0.93 -6.85
C ASN A 106 -10.64 0.54 -6.19
N SER A 107 -11.70 0.46 -6.99
CA SER A 107 -13.01 0.00 -6.52
C SER A 107 -13.02 -1.49 -6.19
N GLY A 108 -14.09 -1.95 -5.56
CA GLY A 108 -14.48 -3.35 -5.56
C GLY A 108 -15.32 -3.71 -6.81
N GLU A 109 -15.98 -4.85 -6.76
CA GLU A 109 -16.81 -5.39 -7.87
C GLU A 109 -18.00 -4.49 -8.23
N SER A 110 -18.47 -3.66 -7.29
CA SER A 110 -19.54 -2.69 -7.54
C SER A 110 -19.13 -1.52 -8.44
N GLY A 111 -17.83 -1.34 -8.69
CA GLY A 111 -17.31 -0.16 -9.38
C GLY A 111 -17.37 1.12 -8.55
N THR A 112 -17.57 1.02 -7.22
CA THR A 112 -17.73 2.16 -6.31
C THR A 112 -16.88 1.99 -5.04
N LEU A 113 -16.92 3.00 -4.16
CA LEU A 113 -16.27 2.93 -2.83
C LEU A 113 -16.94 1.94 -1.87
N LYS A 114 -18.16 1.50 -2.13
CA LYS A 114 -18.97 0.65 -1.22
C LYS A 114 -18.25 -0.63 -0.81
N ASP A 115 -17.54 -1.24 -1.72
CA ASP A 115 -16.81 -2.49 -1.56
C ASP A 115 -15.34 -2.40 -2.00
N ALA A 116 -14.80 -1.18 -2.00
CA ALA A 116 -13.39 -0.90 -2.25
C ALA A 116 -12.52 -1.36 -1.08
N LEU A 117 -12.49 -2.69 -0.87
CA LEU A 117 -11.91 -3.34 0.29
C LEU A 117 -10.93 -4.45 -0.10
N TYR A 118 -9.93 -4.62 0.75
CA TYR A 118 -9.09 -5.82 0.82
C TYR A 118 -9.09 -6.36 2.26
N TYR A 119 -8.28 -7.37 2.56
CA TYR A 119 -8.34 -8.01 3.86
C TYR A 119 -6.99 -8.02 4.56
N SER A 120 -7.01 -7.68 5.84
CA SER A 120 -5.92 -7.88 6.79
C SER A 120 -6.11 -9.24 7.46
N PHE A 121 -5.05 -9.99 7.61
CA PHE A 121 -5.04 -11.28 8.28
C PHE A 121 -4.26 -11.21 9.59
N ILE A 122 -4.80 -11.89 10.61
CA ILE A 122 -4.01 -12.46 11.69
C ILE A 122 -3.92 -13.94 11.35
N ALA A 123 -2.70 -14.42 11.13
CA ALA A 123 -2.44 -15.76 10.59
C ALA A 123 -1.40 -16.51 11.42
N VAL A 124 -1.48 -17.83 11.34
CA VAL A 124 -0.57 -18.79 11.99
C VAL A 124 -0.07 -19.79 10.97
N ARG A 125 1.02 -20.52 11.25
CA ARG A 125 1.45 -21.62 10.37
C ARG A 125 0.35 -22.67 10.24
N GLY A 126 0.24 -23.30 9.08
CA GLY A 126 -0.80 -24.30 8.80
C GLY A 126 -0.75 -25.49 9.75
N GLU A 127 0.45 -25.96 10.11
CA GLU A 127 0.69 -27.05 11.06
C GLU A 127 0.30 -26.70 12.51
N ASP A 128 0.20 -25.42 12.84
CA ASP A 128 -0.14 -24.94 14.18
C ASP A 128 -1.63 -24.57 14.35
N THR A 129 -2.43 -24.69 13.28
CA THR A 129 -3.82 -24.22 13.21
C THR A 129 -4.66 -24.67 14.40
N ASP A 130 -4.58 -25.95 14.79
CA ASP A 130 -5.42 -26.54 15.83
C ASP A 130 -5.14 -25.96 17.23
N LYS A 131 -3.93 -25.44 17.47
CA LYS A 131 -3.57 -24.76 18.73
C LYS A 131 -4.46 -23.53 18.99
N TYR A 132 -5.01 -22.93 17.93
CA TYR A 132 -5.79 -21.68 18.01
C TYR A 132 -7.29 -21.89 17.83
N ARG A 133 -7.75 -23.12 17.56
CA ARG A 133 -9.18 -23.44 17.41
C ARG A 133 -9.95 -23.31 18.72
N SER A 134 -11.21 -22.89 18.59
CA SER A 134 -12.22 -22.91 19.65
C SER A 134 -13.59 -23.14 19.03
N GLY A 135 -14.25 -24.25 19.35
CA GLY A 135 -15.47 -24.67 18.66
C GLY A 135 -15.27 -24.72 17.15
N ASN A 136 -16.17 -24.12 16.40
CA ASN A 136 -16.11 -24.06 14.94
C ASN A 136 -15.24 -22.90 14.40
N GLY A 137 -14.56 -22.15 15.27
CA GLY A 137 -13.78 -20.97 14.89
C GLY A 137 -12.41 -20.94 15.54
N PHE A 138 -11.93 -19.72 15.80
CA PHE A 138 -10.63 -19.45 16.43
C PHE A 138 -10.81 -18.51 17.63
N ASP A 139 -10.00 -18.71 18.65
CA ASP A 139 -9.94 -17.86 19.83
C ASP A 139 -8.65 -17.02 19.80
N LEU A 140 -8.80 -15.71 19.59
CA LEU A 140 -7.67 -14.77 19.57
C LEU A 140 -6.93 -14.70 20.93
N LYS A 141 -7.57 -15.05 22.06
CA LYS A 141 -6.90 -15.08 23.35
C LYS A 141 -5.73 -16.07 23.39
N LYS A 142 -5.76 -17.09 22.53
CA LYS A 142 -4.69 -18.09 22.40
C LYS A 142 -3.40 -17.55 21.79
N ILE A 143 -3.38 -16.31 21.26
CA ILE A 143 -2.14 -15.65 20.83
C ILE A 143 -1.37 -15.02 22.00
N LYS A 144 -1.93 -14.96 23.19
CA LYS A 144 -1.25 -14.44 24.38
C LYS A 144 0.00 -15.25 24.68
N GLY A 145 1.10 -14.55 24.96
CA GLY A 145 2.40 -15.16 25.25
C GLY A 145 3.13 -15.73 24.04
N LYS A 146 2.56 -15.61 22.82
CA LYS A 146 3.21 -16.02 21.58
C LYS A 146 4.12 -14.91 21.04
N SER A 147 5.02 -15.28 20.13
CA SER A 147 5.75 -14.30 19.32
C SER A 147 4.89 -13.84 18.17
N ILE A 148 4.98 -12.53 17.82
CA ILE A 148 4.20 -11.95 16.71
C ILE A 148 5.07 -11.17 15.74
N GLY A 149 4.74 -11.31 14.43
CA GLY A 149 5.29 -10.52 13.35
C GLY A 149 4.29 -9.48 12.84
N PHE A 150 4.70 -8.22 12.84
CA PHE A 150 3.99 -7.12 12.19
C PHE A 150 4.74 -6.67 10.93
N VAL A 151 4.07 -5.91 10.04
CA VAL A 151 4.72 -5.34 8.85
C VAL A 151 5.60 -4.15 9.24
N THR A 152 4.99 -3.05 9.63
CA THR A 152 5.60 -1.86 10.25
C THR A 152 4.52 -1.15 11.04
N ASN A 153 4.88 -0.25 11.96
CA ASN A 153 3.92 0.54 12.74
C ASN A 153 3.06 1.50 11.89
N SER A 154 3.49 1.84 10.68
CA SER A 154 2.73 2.66 9.72
C SER A 154 1.91 1.84 8.71
N SER A 155 1.93 0.50 8.80
CA SER A 155 1.13 -0.35 7.92
C SER A 155 -0.32 -0.44 8.40
N THR A 156 -1.27 -0.19 7.47
CA THR A 156 -2.71 -0.31 7.75
C THR A 156 -3.10 -1.74 8.11
N SER A 157 -2.87 -2.69 7.21
CA SER A 157 -3.29 -4.08 7.35
C SER A 157 -2.25 -4.99 8.01
N GLY A 158 -1.01 -4.51 8.15
CA GLY A 158 0.05 -5.27 8.82
C GLY A 158 0.32 -4.83 10.25
N PHE A 159 -0.36 -3.77 10.76
CA PHE A 159 -0.20 -3.33 12.14
C PHE A 159 -1.46 -2.66 12.69
N LYS A 160 -1.90 -1.54 12.08
CA LYS A 160 -2.93 -0.69 12.70
C LYS A 160 -4.26 -1.41 12.89
N VAL A 161 -4.83 -1.92 11.81
CA VAL A 161 -6.16 -2.58 11.85
C VAL A 161 -6.13 -3.88 12.66
N PRO A 162 -5.23 -4.85 12.41
CA PRO A 162 -5.17 -6.05 13.24
C PRO A 162 -4.75 -5.75 14.68
N GLY A 163 -3.90 -4.73 14.89
CA GLY A 163 -3.50 -4.28 16.21
C GLY A 163 -4.68 -3.74 17.03
N GLU A 164 -5.59 -2.96 16.43
CA GLU A 164 -6.80 -2.49 17.12
C GLU A 164 -7.73 -3.64 17.52
N VAL A 165 -7.84 -4.69 16.69
CA VAL A 165 -8.59 -5.90 17.04
C VAL A 165 -7.95 -6.60 18.25
N ILE A 166 -6.63 -6.72 18.27
CA ILE A 166 -5.89 -7.32 19.39
C ILE A 166 -5.99 -6.45 20.64
N VAL A 167 -5.86 -5.12 20.51
CA VAL A 167 -6.03 -4.15 21.60
C VAL A 167 -7.39 -4.34 22.27
N LYS A 168 -8.46 -4.43 21.48
CA LYS A 168 -9.83 -4.67 21.97
C LYS A 168 -9.96 -6.01 22.68
N GLU A 169 -9.40 -7.07 22.10
CA GLU A 169 -9.46 -8.43 22.66
C GLU A 169 -8.79 -8.54 24.04
N PHE A 170 -7.67 -7.83 24.23
CA PHE A 170 -6.88 -7.87 25.46
C PHE A 170 -7.12 -6.69 26.42
N GLY A 171 -8.06 -5.79 26.09
CA GLY A 171 -8.39 -4.63 26.94
C GLY A 171 -7.22 -3.63 27.09
N LEU A 172 -6.39 -3.46 26.04
CA LEU A 172 -5.28 -2.52 26.04
C LEU A 172 -5.77 -1.10 25.69
N LYS A 173 -4.96 -0.08 25.97
CA LYS A 173 -5.30 1.32 25.72
C LYS A 173 -5.12 1.71 24.25
N ASN A 174 -4.07 1.22 23.62
CA ASN A 174 -3.70 1.54 22.23
C ASN A 174 -2.74 0.49 21.66
N THR A 175 -2.41 0.61 20.39
CA THR A 175 -1.51 -0.32 19.67
C THR A 175 -0.06 -0.25 20.14
N ASP A 176 0.38 0.82 20.80
CA ASP A 176 1.76 0.92 21.32
C ASP A 176 2.01 -0.08 22.44
N GLU A 177 0.95 -0.42 23.20
CA GLU A 177 1.04 -1.43 24.25
C GLU A 177 1.27 -2.86 23.72
N LEU A 178 1.03 -3.11 22.43
CA LEU A 178 1.37 -4.37 21.77
C LEU A 178 2.88 -4.58 21.62
N LEU A 179 3.65 -3.47 21.59
CA LEU A 179 5.11 -3.51 21.44
C LEU A 179 5.83 -3.84 22.76
N GLY A 180 5.11 -3.81 23.87
CA GLY A 180 5.61 -4.24 25.17
C GLY A 180 5.28 -5.72 25.45
N ASN A 181 5.78 -6.23 26.58
CA ASN A 181 5.65 -7.64 26.98
C ASN A 181 4.27 -7.98 27.61
N LYS A 182 3.22 -7.16 27.39
CA LYS A 182 1.90 -7.36 28.01
C LYS A 182 1.12 -8.51 27.37
N VAL A 183 1.24 -8.67 26.06
CA VAL A 183 0.50 -9.68 25.28
C VAL A 183 1.45 -10.70 24.67
N PHE A 184 2.53 -10.24 24.05
CA PHE A 184 3.44 -11.05 23.26
C PHE A 184 4.77 -11.28 24.01
N SER A 185 5.34 -12.47 23.85
CA SER A 185 6.69 -12.78 24.36
C SER A 185 7.78 -12.11 23.53
N LYS A 186 7.50 -11.86 22.24
CA LYS A 186 8.42 -11.22 21.29
C LYS A 186 7.61 -10.54 20.18
N VAL A 187 8.06 -9.36 19.75
CA VAL A 187 7.51 -8.63 18.61
C VAL A 187 8.59 -8.44 17.57
N MET A 188 8.30 -8.74 16.32
CA MET A 188 9.19 -8.54 15.18
C MET A 188 8.49 -7.75 14.08
N PHE A 189 9.28 -7.04 13.27
CA PHE A 189 8.80 -6.34 12.09
C PHE A 189 9.44 -6.94 10.83
N GLY A 190 8.58 -7.34 9.88
CA GLY A 190 9.02 -7.89 8.59
C GLY A 190 9.29 -6.82 7.52
N ASN A 191 9.03 -5.54 7.82
CA ASN A 191 9.21 -4.34 6.97
C ASN A 191 8.38 -4.34 5.67
N SER A 192 7.76 -5.46 5.33
CA SER A 192 6.84 -5.61 4.18
C SER A 192 5.89 -6.77 4.45
N HIS A 193 4.77 -6.85 3.71
CA HIS A 193 3.89 -8.03 3.81
C HIS A 193 4.63 -9.32 3.46
N PRO A 194 5.40 -9.42 2.36
CA PRO A 194 6.22 -10.60 2.10
C PRO A 194 7.21 -10.93 3.20
N GLY A 195 7.92 -9.92 3.75
CA GLY A 195 8.89 -10.13 4.82
C GLY A 195 8.25 -10.69 6.10
N THR A 196 7.05 -10.21 6.46
CA THR A 196 6.31 -10.73 7.62
C THR A 196 5.84 -12.17 7.42
N GLN A 197 5.42 -12.52 6.19
CA GLN A 197 5.07 -13.90 5.84
C GLN A 197 6.30 -14.83 5.92
N VAL A 198 7.47 -14.34 5.52
CA VAL A 198 8.74 -15.09 5.65
C VAL A 198 9.06 -15.36 7.12
N LEU A 199 8.91 -14.38 8.03
CA LEU A 199 9.08 -14.60 9.47
C LEU A 199 8.17 -15.74 9.97
N LEU A 200 6.92 -15.79 9.52
CA LEU A 200 5.98 -16.85 9.89
C LEU A 200 6.42 -18.21 9.36
N PHE A 201 6.80 -18.30 8.07
CA PHE A 201 7.20 -19.56 7.42
C PHE A 201 8.53 -20.11 7.97
N LYS A 202 9.44 -19.22 8.40
CA LYS A 202 10.70 -19.63 9.07
C LYS A 202 10.47 -20.12 10.50
N GLY A 203 9.34 -19.75 11.12
CA GLY A 203 9.09 -20.02 12.54
C GLY A 203 9.74 -19.01 13.48
N ASP A 204 10.22 -17.88 12.96
CA ASP A 204 10.76 -16.76 13.75
C ASP A 204 9.70 -16.13 14.65
N VAL A 205 8.43 -16.26 14.22
CA VAL A 205 7.22 -15.86 14.95
C VAL A 205 6.13 -16.92 14.87
N ASP A 206 5.28 -16.99 15.89
CA ASP A 206 4.14 -17.93 15.96
C ASP A 206 2.90 -17.39 15.23
N VAL A 207 2.71 -16.09 15.28
CA VAL A 207 1.59 -15.35 14.72
C VAL A 207 2.12 -14.24 13.82
N ALA A 208 1.43 -13.94 12.73
CA ALA A 208 1.81 -12.83 11.87
C ALA A 208 0.58 -12.06 11.39
N THR A 209 0.75 -10.74 11.19
CA THR A 209 -0.28 -9.89 10.61
C THR A 209 0.18 -9.35 9.26
N PHE A 210 -0.61 -9.61 8.23
CA PHE A 210 -0.31 -9.19 6.86
C PHE A 210 -1.56 -9.18 5.99
N ALA A 211 -1.41 -8.70 4.76
CA ALA A 211 -2.38 -8.89 3.69
C ALA A 211 -1.72 -9.65 2.53
N ILE A 212 -2.54 -10.33 1.75
CA ILE A 212 -2.17 -10.81 0.43
C ILE A 212 -3.02 -10.08 -0.61
N PRO A 213 -2.44 -9.52 -1.68
CA PRO A 213 -3.22 -8.95 -2.76
C PRO A 213 -4.11 -10.01 -3.43
N LYS A 214 -5.33 -9.66 -3.78
CA LYS A 214 -6.25 -10.57 -4.52
C LYS A 214 -5.64 -11.06 -5.85
N SER A 215 -4.78 -10.26 -6.48
CA SER A 215 -4.04 -10.62 -7.69
C SER A 215 -2.81 -11.52 -7.44
N PHE A 216 -2.54 -11.91 -6.19
CA PHE A 216 -1.32 -12.62 -5.82
C PHE A 216 -1.44 -14.12 -6.07
N THR A 217 -0.74 -14.61 -7.10
CA THR A 217 -0.91 -15.96 -7.62
C THR A 217 0.02 -17.02 -7.02
N ILE A 218 0.89 -16.64 -6.06
CA ILE A 218 1.86 -17.58 -5.46
C ILE A 218 1.24 -18.54 -4.45
N TYR A 219 0.01 -18.26 -4.01
CA TYR A 219 -0.73 -19.10 -3.08
C TYR A 219 -1.84 -19.88 -3.77
N GLU A 220 -2.14 -21.07 -3.26
CA GLU A 220 -3.37 -21.80 -3.52
C GLU A 220 -4.19 -21.90 -2.23
N LEU A 221 -5.50 -21.70 -2.34
CA LEU A 221 -6.43 -21.95 -1.25
C LEU A 221 -6.63 -23.47 -1.14
N VAL A 222 -6.26 -24.06 0.00
CA VAL A 222 -6.36 -25.50 0.22
C VAL A 222 -7.46 -25.88 1.22
N ALA A 223 -7.95 -24.92 2.01
CA ALA A 223 -9.09 -25.11 2.91
C ALA A 223 -9.79 -23.77 3.20
N GLY A 224 -11.05 -23.83 3.61
CA GLY A 224 -11.87 -22.67 3.99
C GLY A 224 -12.40 -21.88 2.80
N LYS A 225 -12.91 -20.67 3.07
CA LYS A 225 -13.42 -19.73 2.07
C LYS A 225 -12.39 -18.61 1.86
N ASP A 226 -12.10 -18.28 0.60
CA ASP A 226 -11.11 -17.28 0.23
C ASP A 226 -11.29 -15.97 0.99
N PHE A 227 -10.21 -15.40 1.50
CA PHE A 227 -10.13 -14.20 2.33
C PHE A 227 -10.92 -14.20 3.65
N ASN A 228 -11.45 -15.35 4.10
CA ASN A 228 -12.18 -15.46 5.36
C ASN A 228 -11.33 -16.10 6.47
N SER A 229 -11.76 -15.93 7.71
CA SER A 229 -11.22 -16.71 8.84
C SER A 229 -11.44 -18.21 8.55
N GLY A 230 -10.42 -19.03 8.77
CA GLY A 230 -10.38 -20.44 8.42
C GLY A 230 -9.78 -20.73 7.04
N ALA A 231 -9.58 -19.72 6.20
CA ALA A 231 -8.86 -19.90 4.94
C ALA A 231 -7.43 -20.38 5.19
N THR A 232 -7.03 -21.46 4.55
CA THR A 232 -5.65 -21.96 4.58
C THR A 232 -5.06 -21.86 3.19
N TYR A 233 -3.93 -21.15 3.11
CA TYR A 233 -3.22 -20.91 1.87
C TYR A 233 -1.87 -21.64 1.89
N LYS A 234 -1.55 -22.32 0.80
CA LYS A 234 -0.28 -23.04 0.60
C LYS A 234 0.55 -22.36 -0.47
N VAL A 235 1.84 -22.23 -0.24
CA VAL A 235 2.80 -21.71 -1.22
C VAL A 235 2.94 -22.70 -2.38
N LYS A 236 2.70 -22.24 -3.60
CA LYS A 236 2.80 -23.07 -4.82
C LYS A 236 4.25 -23.45 -5.14
N LYS A 237 4.43 -24.58 -5.81
CA LYS A 237 5.71 -24.88 -6.48
C LYS A 237 6.01 -23.80 -7.53
N GLY A 238 7.28 -23.37 -7.60
CA GLY A 238 7.69 -22.32 -8.53
C GLY A 238 7.29 -20.91 -8.13
N ALA A 239 6.88 -20.69 -6.87
CA ALA A 239 6.69 -19.36 -6.34
C ALA A 239 7.98 -18.54 -6.45
N VAL A 240 7.86 -17.26 -6.85
CA VAL A 240 8.99 -16.34 -6.98
C VAL A 240 9.57 -15.95 -5.62
N ALA A 241 10.82 -15.48 -5.61
CA ALA A 241 11.45 -14.96 -4.40
C ALA A 241 10.55 -13.93 -3.68
N PRO A 242 10.54 -13.94 -2.33
CA PRO A 242 11.31 -14.80 -1.42
C PRO A 242 10.62 -16.15 -1.09
N PHE A 243 9.56 -16.53 -1.78
CA PHE A 243 8.68 -17.64 -1.39
C PHE A 243 9.09 -19.01 -1.96
N GLY A 244 10.02 -19.06 -2.91
CA GLY A 244 10.41 -20.31 -3.57
C GLY A 244 10.89 -21.41 -2.59
N GLU A 245 11.62 -21.01 -1.53
CA GLU A 245 12.12 -21.93 -0.50
C GLU A 245 11.03 -22.47 0.44
N PHE A 246 9.84 -21.83 0.44
CA PHE A 246 8.70 -22.21 1.27
C PHE A 246 7.62 -22.98 0.50
N ALA A 247 7.92 -23.47 -0.71
CA ALA A 247 6.97 -24.27 -1.50
C ALA A 247 6.39 -25.42 -0.67
N GLY A 248 5.06 -25.53 -0.63
CA GLY A 248 4.35 -26.52 0.16
C GLY A 248 4.04 -26.09 1.61
N LYS A 249 4.72 -25.09 2.17
CA LYS A 249 4.33 -24.52 3.48
C LYS A 249 3.01 -23.75 3.36
N SER A 250 2.28 -23.72 4.47
CA SER A 250 0.96 -23.08 4.52
C SER A 250 0.80 -22.18 5.73
N PHE A 251 -0.14 -21.25 5.63
CA PHE A 251 -0.67 -20.50 6.77
C PHE A 251 -2.18 -20.56 6.80
N THR A 252 -2.75 -20.48 8.01
CA THR A 252 -4.19 -20.39 8.25
C THR A 252 -4.54 -19.02 8.79
N VAL A 253 -5.57 -18.39 8.23
CA VAL A 253 -6.13 -17.13 8.69
C VAL A 253 -7.01 -17.40 9.91
N ILE A 254 -6.57 -16.99 11.10
CA ILE A 254 -7.37 -17.13 12.32
C ILE A 254 -8.31 -15.95 12.52
N LYS A 255 -8.02 -14.79 11.93
CA LYS A 255 -8.91 -13.63 11.85
C LYS A 255 -8.70 -12.89 10.54
N SER A 256 -9.79 -12.65 9.82
CA SER A 256 -9.83 -11.80 8.64
C SER A 256 -10.59 -10.52 8.95
N ILE A 257 -10.05 -9.38 8.52
CA ILE A 257 -10.58 -8.06 8.84
C ILE A 257 -10.62 -7.24 7.54
N PRO A 258 -11.80 -6.70 7.14
CA PRO A 258 -11.88 -5.83 5.97
C PRO A 258 -11.13 -4.52 6.20
N VAL A 259 -10.49 -4.02 5.15
CA VAL A 259 -9.68 -2.79 5.17
C VAL A 259 -9.95 -2.02 3.89
N TYR A 260 -10.08 -0.71 3.96
CA TYR A 260 -10.20 0.14 2.77
C TYR A 260 -8.98 0.04 1.87
N ASN A 261 -9.20 -0.07 0.57
CA ASN A 261 -8.13 -0.04 -0.42
C ASN A 261 -7.29 1.23 -0.28
N GLY A 262 -5.98 1.11 -0.49
CA GLY A 262 -5.07 2.23 -0.35
C GLY A 262 -5.31 3.32 -1.40
N PRO A 263 -5.08 4.60 -1.06
CA PRO A 263 -5.20 5.68 -2.02
C PRO A 263 -4.00 5.81 -2.96
N ILE A 264 -4.27 6.28 -4.16
CA ILE A 264 -3.34 7.09 -4.92
C ILE A 264 -3.45 8.50 -4.34
N VAL A 265 -2.32 9.03 -3.88
CA VAL A 265 -2.24 10.36 -3.27
C VAL A 265 -1.40 11.29 -4.12
N PHE A 266 -1.78 12.57 -4.11
CA PHE A 266 -1.00 13.65 -4.73
C PHE A 266 -0.44 14.57 -3.66
N ASN A 267 0.78 15.07 -3.89
CA ASN A 267 1.28 16.25 -3.19
C ASN A 267 0.85 17.49 -3.99
N THR A 268 -0.20 18.15 -3.54
CA THR A 268 -0.84 19.28 -4.24
C THR A 268 0.01 20.54 -4.27
N ARG A 269 1.04 20.63 -3.40
CA ARG A 269 2.01 21.72 -3.41
C ARG A 269 3.00 21.61 -4.57
N THR A 270 3.38 20.38 -4.95
CA THR A 270 4.44 20.13 -5.94
C THR A 270 3.91 19.59 -7.28
N LEU A 271 2.66 19.17 -7.35
CA LEU A 271 1.98 18.75 -8.57
C LEU A 271 0.95 19.82 -8.98
N SER A 272 1.05 20.36 -10.20
CA SER A 272 0.15 21.41 -10.67
C SER A 272 -1.30 20.90 -10.75
N LYS A 273 -2.28 21.79 -10.56
CA LYS A 273 -3.71 21.43 -10.68
C LYS A 273 -4.05 20.87 -12.06
N GLU A 274 -3.45 21.42 -13.12
CA GLU A 274 -3.61 20.92 -14.48
C GLU A 274 -3.14 19.47 -14.62
N ASP A 275 -1.95 19.16 -14.11
CA ASP A 275 -1.42 17.78 -14.13
C ASP A 275 -2.27 16.84 -13.27
N GLN A 276 -2.75 17.29 -12.10
CA GLN A 276 -3.65 16.50 -11.25
C GLN A 276 -4.89 16.04 -12.01
N GLU A 277 -5.57 16.96 -12.72
CA GLU A 277 -6.78 16.64 -13.49
C GLU A 277 -6.49 15.74 -14.70
N LYS A 278 -5.38 16.00 -15.41
CA LYS A 278 -4.96 15.14 -16.52
C LYS A 278 -4.70 13.71 -16.06
N ILE A 279 -3.97 13.56 -14.95
CA ILE A 279 -3.63 12.25 -14.38
C ILE A 279 -4.89 11.52 -13.89
N LYS A 280 -5.78 12.18 -13.16
CA LYS A 280 -7.05 11.61 -12.72
C LYS A 280 -7.86 11.08 -13.89
N LYS A 281 -8.06 11.92 -14.92
CA LYS A 281 -8.79 11.54 -16.14
C LYS A 281 -8.15 10.33 -16.84
N ALA A 282 -6.84 10.30 -16.97
CA ALA A 282 -6.12 9.20 -17.62
C ALA A 282 -6.24 7.89 -16.81
N LEU A 283 -6.08 7.95 -15.48
CA LEU A 283 -6.18 6.77 -14.63
C LEU A 283 -7.61 6.20 -14.60
N MET A 284 -8.64 7.05 -14.64
CA MET A 284 -10.04 6.62 -14.66
C MET A 284 -10.53 6.20 -16.05
N ALA A 285 -9.74 6.41 -17.10
CA ALA A 285 -10.13 6.06 -18.47
C ALA A 285 -10.28 4.54 -18.65
N LYS A 286 -11.19 4.13 -19.55
CA LYS A 286 -11.42 2.73 -19.90
C LYS A 286 -10.13 2.05 -20.40
N SER A 287 -9.28 2.75 -21.14
CA SER A 287 -7.98 2.25 -21.60
C SER A 287 -7.06 1.84 -20.44
N THR A 288 -7.14 2.51 -19.31
CA THR A 288 -6.38 2.14 -18.08
C THR A 288 -7.02 0.96 -17.37
N THR A 289 -8.35 0.93 -17.25
CA THR A 289 -9.09 -0.18 -16.62
C THR A 289 -8.98 -1.49 -17.43
N ASP A 290 -8.83 -1.40 -18.73
CA ASP A 290 -8.65 -2.57 -19.60
C ASP A 290 -7.16 -2.96 -19.77
N ASN A 291 -6.24 -2.18 -19.23
CA ASN A 291 -4.83 -2.47 -19.30
C ASN A 291 -4.44 -3.58 -18.31
N PRO A 292 -3.96 -4.76 -18.77
CA PRO A 292 -3.68 -5.90 -17.90
C PRO A 292 -2.50 -5.70 -16.95
N HIS A 293 -1.64 -4.70 -17.20
CA HIS A 293 -0.58 -4.31 -16.27
C HIS A 293 -1.12 -3.46 -15.10
N ILE A 294 -2.24 -2.78 -15.28
CA ILE A 294 -2.89 -2.03 -14.21
C ILE A 294 -3.92 -2.91 -13.51
N PHE A 295 -4.88 -3.44 -14.27
CA PHE A 295 -5.94 -4.30 -13.78
C PHE A 295 -5.89 -5.66 -14.49
N SER A 296 -5.40 -6.68 -13.81
CA SER A 296 -5.34 -8.05 -14.38
C SER A 296 -6.48 -8.90 -13.83
N ASN A 297 -7.07 -9.74 -14.67
CA ASN A 297 -8.02 -10.76 -14.24
C ASN A 297 -7.30 -12.06 -13.80
N LYS A 298 -8.01 -12.96 -13.13
CA LYS A 298 -7.46 -14.23 -12.62
C LYS A 298 -6.89 -15.16 -13.72
N LYS A 299 -7.28 -14.97 -14.98
CA LYS A 299 -6.81 -15.75 -16.13
C LYS A 299 -5.62 -15.09 -16.85
N SER A 300 -5.30 -13.87 -16.50
CA SER A 300 -4.22 -13.13 -17.13
C SER A 300 -2.85 -13.79 -16.84
N LYS A 301 -2.02 -13.87 -17.87
CA LYS A 301 -0.60 -14.24 -17.72
C LYS A 301 0.24 -13.11 -17.17
N VAL A 302 -0.31 -11.88 -17.16
CA VAL A 302 0.35 -10.66 -16.67
C VAL A 302 -0.20 -10.39 -15.28
N ARG A 303 0.70 -10.04 -14.35
CA ARG A 303 0.33 -9.57 -13.03
C ARG A 303 0.13 -8.05 -13.07
N GLY A 304 -1.12 -7.60 -12.92
CA GLY A 304 -1.45 -6.18 -12.76
C GLY A 304 -1.23 -5.70 -11.31
N LEU A 305 -1.22 -4.39 -11.13
CA LEU A 305 -1.22 -3.77 -9.80
C LEU A 305 -2.47 -4.16 -9.00
N PHE A 306 -3.62 -4.27 -9.70
CA PHE A 306 -4.92 -4.57 -9.12
C PHE A 306 -5.59 -5.75 -9.82
N LEU A 307 -6.50 -6.42 -9.10
CA LEU A 307 -7.33 -7.47 -9.69
C LEU A 307 -8.57 -6.85 -10.35
N LYS A 308 -8.85 -7.24 -11.60
CA LYS A 308 -10.11 -6.96 -12.30
C LYS A 308 -11.06 -8.16 -12.13
N GLU A 309 -11.91 -8.09 -11.10
CA GLU A 309 -12.88 -9.17 -10.81
C GLU A 309 -14.02 -9.18 -11.83
N ASN A 310 -14.42 -8.02 -12.35
CA ASN A 310 -15.39 -7.83 -13.43
C ASN A 310 -15.15 -6.48 -14.15
N ASP A 311 -15.99 -6.14 -15.12
CA ASP A 311 -15.83 -4.94 -15.95
C ASP A 311 -16.16 -3.62 -15.23
N ASN A 312 -16.80 -3.66 -14.05
CA ASN A 312 -17.07 -2.47 -13.25
C ASN A 312 -15.82 -2.01 -12.45
N VAL A 313 -14.85 -2.92 -12.22
CA VAL A 313 -13.66 -2.61 -11.42
C VAL A 313 -12.79 -1.61 -12.17
N GLY A 314 -12.41 -0.53 -11.48
CA GLY A 314 -11.54 0.51 -11.99
C GLY A 314 -11.10 1.46 -10.89
N PHE A 315 -10.48 2.58 -11.25
CA PHE A 315 -10.22 3.64 -10.30
C PHE A 315 -11.48 4.49 -10.09
N VAL A 316 -11.72 4.84 -8.84
CA VAL A 316 -12.80 5.72 -8.41
C VAL A 316 -12.25 6.85 -7.54
N GLU A 317 -12.89 8.01 -7.58
CA GLU A 317 -12.52 9.15 -6.73
C GLU A 317 -12.74 8.82 -5.27
N THR A 318 -11.84 9.30 -4.43
CA THR A 318 -11.91 9.16 -2.98
C THR A 318 -11.49 10.47 -2.29
N ASN A 319 -11.57 10.53 -0.96
CA ASN A 319 -11.20 11.69 -0.18
C ASN A 319 -10.81 11.33 1.26
N THR A 320 -10.35 12.33 2.00
CA THR A 320 -9.94 12.16 3.40
C THR A 320 -11.06 11.64 4.30
N ALA A 321 -12.29 12.15 4.12
CA ALA A 321 -13.44 11.78 4.97
C ALA A 321 -13.76 10.28 4.85
N TRP A 322 -13.64 9.71 3.64
CA TRP A 322 -13.83 8.27 3.46
C TRP A 322 -12.81 7.44 4.26
N TYR A 323 -11.52 7.84 4.25
CA TYR A 323 -10.48 7.14 5.01
C TYR A 323 -10.61 7.33 6.52
N GLU A 324 -11.08 8.48 6.99
CA GLU A 324 -11.38 8.71 8.42
C GLU A 324 -12.52 7.78 8.91
N GLY A 325 -13.46 7.43 8.02
CA GLY A 325 -14.51 6.45 8.27
C GLY A 325 -14.01 5.02 8.55
N MET A 326 -12.77 4.69 8.19
CA MET A 326 -12.17 3.37 8.42
C MET A 326 -12.17 2.97 9.91
N LYS A 327 -12.09 3.94 10.82
CA LYS A 327 -12.14 3.71 12.28
C LYS A 327 -13.45 3.07 12.73
N ASN A 328 -14.51 3.12 11.90
CA ASN A 328 -15.85 2.61 12.19
C ASN A 328 -16.11 1.24 11.56
N ILE A 329 -15.15 0.65 10.84
CA ILE A 329 -15.28 -0.71 10.31
C ILE A 329 -15.17 -1.68 11.50
N LYS A 330 -16.29 -2.33 11.83
CA LYS A 330 -16.41 -3.32 12.90
C LYS A 330 -16.23 -4.72 12.38
#